data_cce94ba0ad76708165962eacebeae0b8
#
_entry.id   cce94ba0ad76708165962eacebeae0b8
#
_cell.length_a   1.000
_cell.length_b   1.000
_cell.length_c   1.000
_cell.angle_alpha   90.00
_cell.angle_beta   90.00
_cell.angle_gamma   90.00
#
_symmetry.space_group_name_H-M   'P 1'
#
loop_
_entity.id
_entity.type
_entity.pdbx_description
1 polymer ?
#
loop_
_entity_poly.entity_id
_entity_poly.type
_entity_poly.pdbx_seq_one_letter_code
_entity_poly.pdbx_strand_id
1 'polypeptide(L)'
;MSPGRDFVRAIRDALQPAKAENGRAAREHDSFFESRDAISRFLFVQDDPAPVDLCFVLGCSTPSNMDPAIELFRKGWTPKILISGYGRGHTELPEHELFRRYALERSVPKSALLIEPEATNTLENFTFSKAVIESELGWERIKRVALVTKPFHMRRALMTARGQWPDHLELIALPAKVPGEPLADTWWHNEDGRRYVFAELRAIGAYGLAKNLGRV
;
A
#
# COMPACT_ATOMS: atom_id res chain seq x y z
N MET A 1 -20.87 13.74 -2.97
CA MET A 1 -20.29 14.03 -1.64
C MET A 1 -18.79 13.93 -1.76
N SER A 2 -18.02 14.89 -1.29
CA SER A 2 -16.56 14.97 -1.58
C SER A 2 -15.74 14.05 -0.63
N PRO A 3 -14.86 13.17 -1.14
CA PRO A 3 -14.04 12.27 -0.31
C PRO A 3 -13.17 12.99 0.74
N GLY A 4 -12.78 14.24 0.45
CA GLY A 4 -12.03 15.05 1.41
C GLY A 4 -12.83 15.49 2.64
N ARG A 5 -14.18 15.50 2.56
CA ARG A 5 -15.00 15.88 3.73
C ARG A 5 -15.10 14.78 4.76
N ASP A 6 -15.11 13.51 4.33
CA ASP A 6 -15.24 12.38 5.25
C ASP A 6 -13.91 12.13 5.98
N PHE A 7 -12.77 12.35 5.31
CA PHE A 7 -11.46 12.29 5.94
C PHE A 7 -11.26 13.44 6.95
N VAL A 8 -11.57 14.68 6.54
CA VAL A 8 -11.49 15.85 7.43
C VAL A 8 -12.47 15.72 8.59
N ARG A 9 -13.66 15.11 8.37
CA ARG A 9 -14.65 14.85 9.41
C ARG A 9 -14.15 13.79 10.39
N ALA A 10 -13.58 12.68 9.92
CA ALA A 10 -13.00 11.64 10.78
C ALA A 10 -11.86 12.17 11.66
N ILE A 11 -10.97 13.01 11.09
CA ILE A 11 -9.92 13.69 11.88
C ILE A 11 -10.52 14.74 12.82
N ARG A 12 -11.51 15.53 12.37
CA ARG A 12 -12.16 16.52 13.21
C ARG A 12 -12.90 15.87 14.38
N ASP A 13 -13.63 14.78 14.11
CA ASP A 13 -14.40 14.06 15.14
C ASP A 13 -13.45 13.40 16.15
N ALA A 14 -12.26 12.95 15.68
CA ALA A 14 -11.19 12.45 16.57
C ALA A 14 -10.46 13.55 17.36
N LEU A 15 -10.52 14.82 16.89
CA LEU A 15 -9.84 15.96 17.52
C LEU A 15 -10.79 16.88 18.31
N GLN A 16 -12.11 16.61 18.37
CA GLN A 16 -13.03 17.41 19.19
C GLN A 16 -12.82 17.14 20.69
N PRO A 17 -12.56 18.19 21.48
CA PRO A 17 -12.41 18.01 22.93
C PRO A 17 -13.76 17.64 23.55
N ALA A 18 -13.80 16.53 24.28
CA ALA A 18 -14.94 16.17 25.12
C ALA A 18 -15.16 17.25 26.21
N LYS A 19 -16.42 17.63 26.43
CA LYS A 19 -16.80 18.61 27.45
C LYS A 19 -16.30 18.21 28.85
N ALA A 20 -15.71 19.18 29.51
CA ALA A 20 -15.01 19.05 30.78
C ALA A 20 -15.88 18.59 31.97
N GLU A 21 -15.35 17.69 32.82
CA GLU A 21 -15.04 17.91 34.22
C GLU A 21 -14.51 16.61 34.86
N ASN A 22 -13.41 16.74 35.64
CA ASN A 22 -12.68 15.70 36.37
C ASN A 22 -11.92 14.63 35.57
N GLY A 23 -10.61 14.79 35.42
CA GLY A 23 -9.71 13.77 34.89
C GLY A 23 -8.95 14.17 33.60
N ARG A 24 -8.37 15.36 33.55
CA ARG A 24 -7.65 15.85 32.35
C ARG A 24 -6.57 14.88 31.88
N ALA A 25 -5.80 14.29 32.79
CA ALA A 25 -4.76 13.33 32.47
C ALA A 25 -5.31 11.98 31.96
N ALA A 26 -6.41 11.49 32.56
CA ALA A 26 -7.06 10.25 32.08
C ALA A 26 -7.67 10.44 30.69
N ARG A 27 -8.25 11.60 30.41
CA ARG A 27 -8.85 11.92 29.09
C ARG A 27 -7.80 12.15 28.00
N GLU A 28 -6.67 12.76 28.32
CA GLU A 28 -5.55 12.91 27.39
C GLU A 28 -4.96 11.55 27.04
N HIS A 29 -4.90 10.62 27.98
CA HIS A 29 -4.48 9.25 27.76
C HIS A 29 -5.48 8.50 26.86
N ASP A 30 -6.78 8.55 27.15
CA ASP A 30 -7.83 7.91 26.36
C ASP A 30 -7.86 8.46 24.91
N SER A 31 -7.78 9.79 24.73
CA SER A 31 -7.79 10.41 23.40
C SER A 31 -6.56 10.04 22.55
N PHE A 32 -5.41 9.81 23.19
CA PHE A 32 -4.22 9.33 22.51
C PHE A 32 -4.44 7.91 21.96
N PHE A 33 -4.99 7.00 22.75
CA PHE A 33 -5.26 5.63 22.32
C PHE A 33 -6.32 5.58 21.22
N GLU A 34 -7.38 6.35 21.32
CA GLU A 34 -8.41 6.46 20.28
C GLU A 34 -7.83 6.96 18.96
N SER A 35 -7.00 8.00 19.00
CA SER A 35 -6.35 8.56 17.80
C SER A 35 -5.37 7.57 17.18
N ARG A 36 -4.54 6.90 17.99
CA ARG A 36 -3.62 5.85 17.57
C ARG A 36 -4.36 4.71 16.86
N ASP A 37 -5.42 4.22 17.48
CA ASP A 37 -6.20 3.10 16.97
C ASP A 37 -6.96 3.47 15.68
N ALA A 38 -7.44 4.73 15.59
CA ALA A 38 -8.04 5.25 14.37
C ALA A 38 -7.03 5.32 13.22
N ILE A 39 -5.81 5.79 13.48
CA ILE A 39 -4.71 5.82 12.50
C ILE A 39 -4.33 4.40 12.08
N SER A 40 -4.20 3.48 13.04
CA SER A 40 -3.86 2.09 12.76
C SER A 40 -4.90 1.42 11.86
N ARG A 41 -6.19 1.52 12.19
CA ARG A 41 -7.28 0.98 11.35
C ARG A 41 -7.35 1.63 9.97
N PHE A 42 -7.03 2.91 9.88
CA PHE A 42 -7.05 3.62 8.61
C PHE A 42 -5.90 3.19 7.68
N LEU A 43 -4.67 3.14 8.18
CA LEU A 43 -3.48 2.92 7.33
C LEU A 43 -3.19 1.44 7.06
N PHE A 44 -3.28 0.61 8.08
CA PHE A 44 -2.82 -0.78 8.03
C PHE A 44 -3.94 -1.72 7.56
N VAL A 45 -4.21 -1.67 6.26
CA VAL A 45 -5.20 -2.55 5.63
C VAL A 45 -4.56 -3.86 5.26
N GLN A 46 -5.25 -4.95 5.58
CA GLN A 46 -4.83 -6.30 5.23
C GLN A 46 -6.07 -7.15 4.96
N ASP A 47 -6.02 -7.93 3.89
CA ASP A 47 -7.00 -8.97 3.56
C ASP A 47 -6.37 -10.35 3.69
N ASP A 48 -7.20 -11.39 3.68
CA ASP A 48 -6.74 -12.77 3.58
C ASP A 48 -6.27 -13.06 2.15
N PRO A 49 -5.16 -13.81 1.99
CA PRO A 49 -4.71 -14.22 0.66
C PRO A 49 -5.77 -15.07 -0.06
N ALA A 50 -5.99 -14.79 -1.33
CA ALA A 50 -6.93 -15.50 -2.19
C ALA A 50 -6.38 -15.61 -3.61
N PRO A 51 -6.91 -16.51 -4.47
CA PRO A 51 -6.57 -16.55 -5.89
C PRO A 51 -6.89 -15.24 -6.60
N VAL A 52 -5.94 -14.76 -7.43
CA VAL A 52 -6.00 -13.50 -8.17
C VAL A 52 -5.53 -13.68 -9.61
N ASP A 53 -5.96 -12.80 -10.50
CA ASP A 53 -5.53 -12.80 -11.90
C ASP A 53 -4.14 -12.16 -12.07
N LEU A 54 -3.79 -11.24 -11.18
CA LEU A 54 -2.53 -10.52 -11.16
C LEU A 54 -2.13 -10.21 -9.71
N CYS A 55 -0.85 -10.39 -9.40
CA CYS A 55 -0.24 -9.84 -8.20
C CYS A 55 0.62 -8.63 -8.57
N PHE A 56 0.28 -7.45 -8.06
CA PHE A 56 1.00 -6.21 -8.33
C PHE A 56 1.84 -5.82 -7.12
N VAL A 57 3.14 -5.67 -7.34
CA VAL A 57 4.13 -5.37 -6.31
C VAL A 57 4.73 -4.00 -6.54
N LEU A 58 4.57 -3.11 -5.57
CA LEU A 58 5.21 -1.80 -5.58
C LEU A 58 6.66 -1.94 -5.11
N GLY A 59 7.59 -1.42 -5.90
CA GLY A 59 9.02 -1.42 -5.60
C GLY A 59 9.36 -0.64 -4.33
N CYS A 60 10.42 -1.08 -3.67
CA CYS A 60 11.08 -0.38 -2.57
C CYS A 60 12.49 -0.94 -2.39
N SER A 61 13.26 -0.37 -1.45
CA SER A 61 14.64 -0.80 -1.17
C SER A 61 14.75 -2.19 -0.51
N THR A 62 13.64 -2.84 -0.16
CA THR A 62 13.63 -4.11 0.60
C THR A 62 13.05 -5.23 -0.25
N PRO A 63 13.89 -6.12 -0.86
CA PRO A 63 13.42 -7.15 -1.78
C PRO A 63 12.45 -8.17 -1.17
N SER A 64 12.54 -8.42 0.14
CA SER A 64 11.63 -9.34 0.84
C SER A 64 10.16 -8.86 0.85
N ASN A 65 9.89 -7.62 0.42
CA ASN A 65 8.52 -7.20 0.12
C ASN A 65 7.86 -8.02 -1.00
N MET A 66 8.64 -8.77 -1.77
CA MET A 66 8.13 -9.74 -2.76
C MET A 66 7.55 -11.02 -2.15
N ASP A 67 7.82 -11.33 -0.89
CA ASP A 67 7.48 -12.63 -0.30
C ASP A 67 6.00 -12.99 -0.42
N PRO A 68 5.03 -12.09 -0.18
CA PRO A 68 3.61 -12.42 -0.38
C PRO A 68 3.27 -12.79 -1.83
N ALA A 69 3.87 -12.10 -2.81
CA ALA A 69 3.65 -12.38 -4.22
C ALA A 69 4.26 -13.73 -4.64
N ILE A 70 5.45 -14.04 -4.15
CA ILE A 70 6.11 -15.34 -4.37
C ILE A 70 5.30 -16.48 -3.75
N GLU A 71 4.73 -16.25 -2.57
CA GLU A 71 3.87 -17.25 -1.91
C GLU A 71 2.58 -17.50 -2.70
N LEU A 72 1.90 -16.44 -3.20
CA LEU A 72 0.74 -16.60 -4.07
C LEU A 72 1.11 -17.39 -5.34
N PHE A 73 2.24 -17.09 -5.96
CA PHE A 73 2.70 -17.79 -7.15
C PHE A 73 2.97 -19.28 -6.86
N ARG A 74 3.66 -19.60 -5.78
CA ARG A 74 3.95 -20.99 -5.38
C ARG A 74 2.68 -21.81 -5.09
N LYS A 75 1.64 -21.18 -4.58
CA LYS A 75 0.33 -21.80 -4.36
C LYS A 75 -0.48 -21.95 -5.66
N GLY A 76 0.00 -21.44 -6.79
CA GLY A 76 -0.76 -21.38 -8.03
C GLY A 76 -1.94 -20.41 -8.00
N TRP A 77 -1.92 -19.45 -7.08
CA TRP A 77 -2.99 -18.47 -6.87
C TRP A 77 -2.82 -17.17 -7.66
N THR A 78 -1.69 -16.99 -8.31
CA THR A 78 -1.50 -15.93 -9.32
C THR A 78 -0.68 -16.47 -10.50
N PRO A 79 -1.11 -16.25 -11.75
CA PRO A 79 -0.32 -16.64 -12.94
C PRO A 79 0.78 -15.64 -13.24
N LYS A 80 0.64 -14.39 -12.81
CA LYS A 80 1.55 -13.29 -13.14
C LYS A 80 1.81 -12.39 -11.92
N ILE A 81 3.04 -11.91 -11.85
CA ILE A 81 3.47 -10.89 -10.89
C ILE A 81 3.99 -9.69 -11.68
N LEU A 82 3.38 -8.53 -11.52
CA LEU A 82 3.85 -7.27 -12.07
C LEU A 82 4.64 -6.53 -11.00
N ILE A 83 5.89 -6.23 -11.29
CA ILE A 83 6.80 -5.47 -10.44
C ILE A 83 6.94 -4.08 -11.04
N SER A 84 6.61 -3.04 -10.26
CA SER A 84 6.67 -1.66 -10.72
C SER A 84 7.59 -0.83 -9.82
N GLY A 85 8.51 -0.10 -10.42
CA GLY A 85 9.34 0.90 -9.79
C GLY A 85 10.79 0.92 -10.26
N TYR A 86 11.24 2.12 -10.63
CA TYR A 86 12.66 2.43 -10.78
C TYR A 86 13.28 2.78 -9.42
N GLY A 87 12.48 3.46 -8.56
CA GLY A 87 12.94 4.00 -7.30
C GLY A 87 13.58 5.39 -7.43
N ARG A 88 14.17 5.84 -6.33
CA ARG A 88 14.80 7.18 -6.25
C ARG A 88 16.31 7.14 -6.11
N GLY A 89 16.96 6.08 -6.56
CA GLY A 89 18.41 5.93 -6.50
C GLY A 89 18.98 5.66 -5.09
N HIS A 90 18.14 5.09 -4.20
CA HIS A 90 18.55 4.70 -2.85
C HIS A 90 19.16 3.29 -2.79
N THR A 91 19.20 2.60 -3.92
CA THR A 91 19.73 1.24 -4.09
C THR A 91 20.73 1.21 -5.25
N GLU A 92 21.68 0.28 -5.23
CA GLU A 92 22.66 0.09 -6.32
C GLU A 92 22.02 -0.29 -7.65
N LEU A 93 20.86 -0.94 -7.58
CA LEU A 93 20.07 -1.35 -8.74
C LEU A 93 18.69 -0.69 -8.69
N PRO A 94 18.02 -0.46 -9.84
CA PRO A 94 16.61 -0.11 -9.86
C PRO A 94 15.77 -1.10 -9.04
N GLU A 95 14.73 -0.60 -8.37
CA GLU A 95 13.90 -1.43 -7.47
C GLU A 95 13.28 -2.63 -8.19
N HIS A 96 12.79 -2.44 -9.44
CA HIS A 96 12.25 -3.54 -10.25
C HIS A 96 13.29 -4.63 -10.54
N GLU A 97 14.54 -4.26 -10.80
CA GLU A 97 15.61 -5.23 -11.07
C GLU A 97 16.01 -5.99 -9.81
N LEU A 98 16.07 -5.29 -8.67
CA LEU A 98 16.31 -5.90 -7.37
C LEU A 98 15.23 -6.95 -7.04
N PHE A 99 13.96 -6.60 -7.26
CA PHE A 99 12.82 -7.48 -7.02
C PHE A 99 12.77 -8.64 -8.02
N ARG A 100 13.08 -8.37 -9.30
CA ARG A 100 13.17 -9.40 -10.34
C ARG A 100 14.20 -10.46 -9.98
N ARG A 101 15.42 -10.07 -9.56
CA ARG A 101 16.46 -11.00 -9.12
C ARG A 101 16.01 -11.82 -7.92
N TYR A 102 15.45 -11.17 -6.93
CA TYR A 102 14.92 -11.83 -5.72
C TYR A 102 13.85 -12.89 -6.04
N ALA A 103 12.96 -12.62 -6.99
CA ALA A 103 11.94 -13.55 -7.44
C ALA A 103 12.53 -14.75 -8.20
N LEU A 104 13.46 -14.50 -9.14
CA LEU A 104 14.13 -15.54 -9.91
C LEU A 104 14.92 -16.50 -9.01
N GLU A 105 15.65 -15.99 -8.03
CA GLU A 105 16.38 -16.79 -7.03
C GLU A 105 15.45 -17.71 -6.20
N ARG A 106 14.16 -17.34 -6.11
CA ARG A 106 13.10 -18.10 -5.44
C ARG A 106 12.23 -18.93 -6.35
N SER A 107 12.75 -19.22 -7.56
CA SER A 107 12.14 -20.10 -8.55
C SER A 107 10.83 -19.58 -9.16
N VAL A 108 10.59 -18.26 -9.14
CA VAL A 108 9.54 -17.64 -9.98
C VAL A 108 10.11 -17.53 -11.41
N PRO A 109 9.51 -18.17 -12.42
CA PRO A 109 10.05 -18.14 -13.78
C PRO A 109 9.91 -16.75 -14.41
N LYS A 110 10.87 -16.39 -15.28
CA LYS A 110 10.86 -15.11 -15.98
C LYS A 110 9.54 -14.86 -16.72
N SER A 111 8.91 -15.90 -17.26
CA SER A 111 7.63 -15.83 -17.96
C SER A 111 6.46 -15.42 -17.10
N ALA A 112 6.55 -15.55 -15.77
CA ALA A 112 5.54 -15.11 -14.83
C ALA A 112 5.73 -13.64 -14.36
N LEU A 113 6.88 -13.03 -14.67
CA LEU A 113 7.21 -11.68 -14.24
C LEU A 113 6.92 -10.67 -15.35
N LEU A 114 6.12 -9.67 -15.03
CA LEU A 114 5.93 -8.46 -15.81
C LEU A 114 6.68 -7.31 -15.10
N ILE A 115 7.25 -6.38 -15.86
CA ILE A 115 8.08 -5.31 -15.30
C ILE A 115 7.60 -3.96 -15.83
N GLU A 116 7.39 -3.03 -14.90
CA GLU A 116 7.26 -1.61 -15.15
C GLU A 116 8.53 -0.92 -14.58
N PRO A 117 9.44 -0.42 -15.42
CA PRO A 117 10.79 -0.07 -14.99
C PRO A 117 11.01 1.44 -14.72
N GLU A 118 10.00 2.29 -14.85
CA GLU A 118 10.22 3.75 -14.91
C GLU A 118 9.69 4.51 -13.68
N ALA A 119 8.70 3.96 -12.98
CA ALA A 119 8.03 4.66 -11.89
C ALA A 119 8.96 5.05 -10.75
N THR A 120 8.87 6.30 -10.31
CA THR A 120 9.67 6.87 -9.20
C THR A 120 8.84 7.21 -7.97
N ASN A 121 7.53 7.07 -8.05
CA ASN A 121 6.58 7.34 -6.98
C ASN A 121 5.31 6.50 -7.14
N THR A 122 4.47 6.48 -6.09
CA THR A 122 3.28 5.65 -6.05
C THR A 122 2.28 5.94 -7.18
N LEU A 123 2.08 7.21 -7.56
CA LEU A 123 1.16 7.53 -8.65
C LEU A 123 1.66 6.96 -9.99
N GLU A 124 2.95 7.11 -10.26
CA GLU A 124 3.59 6.58 -11.46
C GLU A 124 3.55 5.06 -11.50
N ASN A 125 3.77 4.36 -10.36
CA ASN A 125 3.62 2.91 -10.29
C ASN A 125 2.26 2.47 -10.87
N PHE A 126 1.16 3.09 -10.46
CA PHE A 126 -0.17 2.74 -10.96
C PHE A 126 -0.44 3.25 -12.36
N THR A 127 0.06 4.45 -12.71
CA THR A 127 -0.20 5.07 -14.02
C THR A 127 0.57 4.36 -15.14
N PHE A 128 1.85 4.07 -14.93
CA PHE A 128 2.71 3.43 -15.95
C PHE A 128 2.39 1.95 -16.11
N SER A 129 2.03 1.27 -15.01
CA SER A 129 1.60 -0.12 -15.07
C SER A 129 0.34 -0.36 -15.90
N LYS A 130 -0.48 0.68 -16.17
CA LYS A 130 -1.67 0.53 -17.06
C LYS A 130 -1.31 -0.02 -18.42
N ALA A 131 -0.27 0.53 -19.04
CA ALA A 131 0.16 0.11 -20.39
C ALA A 131 0.67 -1.34 -20.38
N VAL A 132 1.40 -1.73 -19.34
CA VAL A 132 1.89 -3.11 -19.19
C VAL A 132 0.72 -4.08 -19.00
N ILE A 133 -0.23 -3.76 -18.12
CA ILE A 133 -1.40 -4.61 -17.86
C ILE A 133 -2.25 -4.74 -19.14
N GLU A 134 -2.52 -3.62 -19.83
CA GLU A 134 -3.30 -3.65 -21.05
C GLU A 134 -2.65 -4.49 -22.14
N SER A 135 -1.35 -4.31 -22.39
CA SER A 135 -0.64 -5.03 -23.46
C SER A 135 -0.46 -6.53 -23.18
N GLU A 136 -0.19 -6.90 -21.93
CA GLU A 136 0.18 -8.26 -21.56
C GLU A 136 -1.02 -9.12 -21.14
N LEU A 137 -2.07 -8.50 -20.58
CA LEU A 137 -3.19 -9.21 -19.98
C LEU A 137 -4.54 -8.78 -20.53
N GLY A 138 -4.75 -7.48 -20.77
CA GLY A 138 -6.04 -6.86 -21.09
C GLY A 138 -6.92 -6.71 -19.85
N TRP A 139 -7.38 -5.47 -19.59
CA TRP A 139 -8.18 -5.14 -18.39
C TRP A 139 -9.47 -5.96 -18.24
N GLU A 140 -10.10 -6.30 -19.37
CA GLU A 140 -11.37 -7.06 -19.39
C GLU A 140 -11.21 -8.51 -18.88
N ARG A 141 -10.00 -9.04 -18.88
CA ARG A 141 -9.68 -10.40 -18.41
C ARG A 141 -9.31 -10.45 -16.94
N ILE A 142 -9.07 -9.30 -16.33
CA ILE A 142 -8.66 -9.19 -14.94
C ILE A 142 -9.89 -8.81 -14.10
N LYS A 143 -10.15 -9.58 -13.06
CA LYS A 143 -11.23 -9.31 -12.10
C LYS A 143 -10.68 -8.99 -10.70
N ARG A 144 -9.58 -9.67 -10.34
CA ARG A 144 -9.01 -9.62 -9.00
C ARG A 144 -7.52 -9.37 -9.05
N VAL A 145 -7.05 -8.35 -8.31
CA VAL A 145 -5.64 -7.99 -8.23
C VAL A 145 -5.19 -7.94 -6.77
N ALA A 146 -4.13 -8.67 -6.43
CA ALA A 146 -3.46 -8.51 -5.15
C ALA A 146 -2.47 -7.34 -5.22
N LEU A 147 -2.55 -6.43 -4.26
CA LEU A 147 -1.57 -5.36 -4.08
C LEU A 147 -0.60 -5.74 -2.97
N VAL A 148 0.70 -5.69 -3.27
CA VAL A 148 1.77 -5.98 -2.32
C VAL A 148 2.64 -4.75 -2.14
N THR A 149 2.74 -4.29 -0.91
CA THR A 149 3.58 -3.17 -0.50
C THR A 149 3.81 -3.21 1.01
N LYS A 150 4.50 -2.20 1.56
CA LYS A 150 4.71 -2.05 3.00
C LYS A 150 3.38 -1.88 3.76
N PRO A 151 3.26 -2.39 5.01
CA PRO A 151 2.00 -2.34 5.76
C PRO A 151 1.44 -0.93 5.92
N PHE A 152 2.25 0.04 6.32
CA PHE A 152 1.83 1.43 6.54
C PHE A 152 1.53 2.18 5.23
N HIS A 153 1.98 1.68 4.08
CA HIS A 153 1.76 2.25 2.76
C HIS A 153 0.49 1.73 2.08
N MET A 154 -0.09 0.64 2.56
CA MET A 154 -1.17 -0.10 1.88
C MET A 154 -2.40 0.76 1.60
N ARG A 155 -2.83 1.60 2.55
CA ARG A 155 -3.99 2.50 2.35
C ARG A 155 -3.79 3.42 1.14
N ARG A 156 -2.63 4.06 1.02
CA ARG A 156 -2.35 4.95 -0.11
C ARG A 156 -2.28 4.18 -1.43
N ALA A 157 -1.70 2.99 -1.44
CA ALA A 157 -1.67 2.13 -2.62
C ALA A 157 -3.08 1.78 -3.10
N LEU A 158 -3.97 1.31 -2.21
CA LEU A 158 -5.37 1.02 -2.52
C LEU A 158 -6.11 2.24 -3.07
N MET A 159 -6.00 3.39 -2.39
CA MET A 159 -6.66 4.62 -2.83
C MET A 159 -6.14 5.10 -4.20
N THR A 160 -4.84 4.96 -4.46
CA THR A 160 -4.25 5.30 -5.76
C THR A 160 -4.74 4.32 -6.84
N ALA A 161 -4.77 3.02 -6.56
CA ALA A 161 -5.33 2.03 -7.49
C ALA A 161 -6.77 2.38 -7.87
N ARG A 162 -7.63 2.67 -6.90
CA ARG A 162 -9.03 3.08 -7.12
C ARG A 162 -9.19 4.37 -7.93
N GLY A 163 -8.20 5.27 -7.86
CA GLY A 163 -8.20 6.50 -8.66
C GLY A 163 -7.63 6.32 -10.07
N GLN A 164 -6.89 5.25 -10.32
CA GLN A 164 -6.14 5.07 -11.56
C GLN A 164 -6.59 3.89 -12.40
N TRP A 165 -7.13 2.84 -11.80
CA TRP A 165 -7.49 1.58 -12.46
C TRP A 165 -9.00 1.42 -12.60
N PRO A 166 -9.50 0.50 -13.44
CA PRO A 166 -10.93 0.28 -13.62
C PRO A 166 -11.67 -0.07 -12.32
N ASP A 167 -12.88 0.47 -12.16
CA ASP A 167 -13.70 0.31 -10.94
C ASP A 167 -14.18 -1.12 -10.69
N HIS A 168 -14.26 -1.96 -11.73
CA HIS A 168 -14.73 -3.33 -11.62
C HIS A 168 -13.75 -4.28 -10.90
N LEU A 169 -12.49 -3.85 -10.69
CA LEU A 169 -11.47 -4.68 -10.08
C LEU A 169 -11.73 -4.89 -8.59
N GLU A 170 -11.70 -6.13 -8.15
CA GLU A 170 -11.54 -6.48 -6.74
C GLU A 170 -10.05 -6.35 -6.36
N LEU A 171 -9.75 -5.51 -5.37
CA LEU A 171 -8.39 -5.30 -4.88
C LEU A 171 -8.21 -6.02 -3.55
N ILE A 172 -7.16 -6.84 -3.44
CA ILE A 172 -6.79 -7.58 -2.23
C ILE A 172 -5.50 -6.99 -1.67
N ALA A 173 -5.55 -6.51 -0.43
CA ALA A 173 -4.41 -5.92 0.27
C ALA A 173 -3.54 -7.00 0.91
N LEU A 174 -2.35 -7.23 0.41
CA LEU A 174 -1.39 -8.19 0.96
C LEU A 174 -0.09 -7.48 1.40
N PRO A 175 -0.08 -6.84 2.58
CA PRO A 175 1.11 -6.16 3.06
C PRO A 175 2.24 -7.15 3.34
N ALA A 176 3.44 -6.80 2.90
CA ALA A 176 4.65 -7.54 3.23
C ALA A 176 5.09 -7.21 4.67
N LYS A 177 5.23 -8.23 5.51
CA LYS A 177 5.70 -8.07 6.90
C LYS A 177 7.21 -8.26 6.94
N VAL A 178 7.93 -7.14 6.90
CA VAL A 178 9.41 -7.14 6.97
C VAL A 178 9.86 -6.77 8.39
N PRO A 179 10.81 -7.51 8.98
CA PRO A 179 11.34 -7.16 10.29
C PRO A 179 11.85 -5.71 10.36
N GLY A 180 11.49 -4.99 11.42
CA GLY A 180 11.89 -3.60 11.64
C GLY A 180 10.99 -2.55 11.00
N GLU A 181 10.03 -2.93 10.16
CA GLU A 181 9.05 -2.00 9.62
C GLU A 181 7.87 -1.76 10.59
N PRO A 182 7.24 -0.56 10.53
CA PRO A 182 6.08 -0.25 11.36
C PRO A 182 4.90 -1.18 11.08
N LEU A 183 4.32 -1.75 12.14
CA LEU A 183 3.11 -2.56 12.10
C LEU A 183 1.96 -1.83 12.81
N ALA A 184 0.73 -2.29 12.59
CA ALA A 184 -0.50 -1.70 13.12
C ALA A 184 -0.52 -1.56 14.65
N ASP A 185 0.19 -2.45 15.35
CA ASP A 185 0.25 -2.58 16.80
C ASP A 185 1.57 -2.08 17.43
N THR A 186 2.52 -1.57 16.63
CA THR A 186 3.86 -1.21 17.12
C THR A 186 4.41 0.12 16.62
N TRP A 187 3.81 0.73 15.60
CA TRP A 187 4.36 1.92 14.93
C TRP A 187 4.60 3.12 15.87
N TRP A 188 3.86 3.21 16.98
CA TRP A 188 4.00 4.30 17.95
C TRP A 188 5.12 4.09 18.97
N HIS A 189 5.71 2.88 19.06
CA HIS A 189 6.71 2.54 20.07
C HIS A 189 8.04 3.28 19.89
N ASN A 190 8.38 3.64 18.66
CA ASN A 190 9.64 4.32 18.36
C ASN A 190 9.44 5.51 17.41
N GLU A 191 10.47 6.34 17.29
CA GLU A 191 10.44 7.56 16.49
C GLU A 191 10.31 7.27 14.99
N ASP A 192 11.02 6.26 14.50
CA ASP A 192 10.99 5.91 13.08
C ASP A 192 9.60 5.43 12.66
N GLY A 193 8.96 4.58 13.46
CA GLY A 193 7.58 4.14 13.21
C GLY A 193 6.61 5.31 13.12
N ARG A 194 6.68 6.24 14.08
CA ARG A 194 5.86 7.46 14.05
C ARG A 194 6.15 8.30 12.82
N ARG A 195 7.44 8.49 12.47
CA ARG A 195 7.85 9.25 11.30
C ARG A 195 7.28 8.67 10.00
N TYR A 196 7.35 7.36 9.80
CA TYR A 196 6.78 6.71 8.62
C TYR A 196 5.26 6.85 8.55
N VAL A 197 4.55 6.62 9.65
CA VAL A 197 3.08 6.72 9.69
C VAL A 197 2.60 8.14 9.40
N PHE A 198 3.20 9.15 10.04
CA PHE A 198 2.82 10.54 9.78
C PHE A 198 3.23 11.03 8.38
N ALA A 199 4.32 10.50 7.81
CA ALA A 199 4.68 10.78 6.42
C ALA A 199 3.63 10.22 5.44
N GLU A 200 3.09 9.02 5.70
CA GLU A 200 2.03 8.45 4.87
C GLU A 200 0.71 9.22 4.99
N LEU A 201 0.30 9.63 6.17
CA LEU A 201 -0.89 10.48 6.35
C LEU A 201 -0.76 11.79 5.57
N ARG A 202 0.42 12.43 5.61
CA ARG A 202 0.72 13.64 4.83
C ARG A 202 0.66 13.36 3.32
N ALA A 203 1.22 12.24 2.88
CA ALA A 203 1.21 11.85 1.47
C ALA A 203 -0.21 11.59 0.97
N ILE A 204 -1.06 10.90 1.75
CA ILE A 204 -2.48 10.70 1.43
C ILE A 204 -3.20 12.04 1.30
N GLY A 205 -2.97 12.97 2.22
CA GLY A 205 -3.54 14.32 2.15
C GLY A 205 -3.14 15.06 0.87
N ALA A 206 -1.85 15.02 0.50
CA ALA A 206 -1.34 15.65 -0.71
C ALA A 206 -1.93 15.02 -1.99
N TYR A 207 -2.01 13.69 -2.05
CA TYR A 207 -2.62 12.97 -3.17
C TYR A 207 -4.13 13.26 -3.28
N GLY A 208 -4.83 13.37 -2.15
CA GLY A 208 -6.25 13.71 -2.12
C GLY A 208 -6.52 15.12 -2.66
N LEU A 209 -5.68 16.09 -2.30
CA LEU A 209 -5.75 17.47 -2.84
C LEU A 209 -5.49 17.50 -4.35
N ALA A 210 -4.57 16.68 -4.84
CA ALA A 210 -4.27 16.54 -6.27
C ALA A 210 -5.30 15.68 -7.04
N LYS A 211 -6.35 15.17 -6.37
CA LYS A 211 -7.39 14.29 -6.94
C LYS A 211 -6.86 12.97 -7.54
N ASN A 212 -5.74 12.48 -7.03
CA ASN A 212 -5.10 11.25 -7.49
C ASN A 212 -5.63 9.98 -6.79
N LEU A 213 -6.56 10.12 -5.85
CA LEU A 213 -7.12 9.04 -5.06
C LEU A 213 -8.58 8.77 -5.41
N GLY A 214 -8.93 7.48 -5.54
CA GLY A 214 -10.30 7.01 -5.59
C GLY A 214 -10.86 6.69 -4.19
N ARG A 215 -12.12 6.27 -4.16
CA ARG A 215 -12.79 5.83 -2.91
C ARG A 215 -12.33 4.41 -2.54
N VAL A 216 -12.11 4.18 -1.26
CA VAL A 216 -11.76 2.86 -0.67
C VAL A 216 -12.66 2.61 0.52
#